data_1fb92abcfbf30398c7455002e858807b
#
_entry.id   1fb92abcfbf30398c7455002e858807b
#
_cell.length_a   1.000
_cell.length_b   1.000
_cell.length_c   1.000
_cell.angle_alpha   90.00
_cell.angle_beta   90.00
_cell.angle_gamma   90.00
#
_symmetry.space_group_name_H-M   'P 1'
#
loop_
_entity.id
_entity.type
_entity.pdbx_description
1 polymer ?
#
loop_
_entity_poly.entity_id
_entity_poly.type
_entity_poly.pdbx_seq_one_letter_code
_entity_poly.pdbx_strand_id
1 'polypeptide(L)'
;DIAKAAEDFTKSSQVSNKQLKARGLLSLGTLYFNNGASILQKATPYATSEKEKYEAEKAKALADFKKAQDYLKQAATVEPTNEAVKETQKQVAEAIAPLVEKK
;
A
#
# COMPACT_ATOMS: atom_id res chain seq x y z
N ASP A 1 0.91 12.46 -9.73
CA ASP A 1 2.22 11.94 -9.30
C ASP A 1 2.13 11.41 -7.88
N ILE A 2 2.47 10.13 -7.69
CA ILE A 2 2.38 9.48 -6.40
C ILE A 2 3.35 10.09 -5.36
N ALA A 3 4.53 10.49 -5.79
CA ALA A 3 5.52 11.07 -4.87
C ALA A 3 5.02 12.38 -4.27
N LYS A 4 4.42 13.22 -5.09
CA LYS A 4 3.87 14.50 -4.62
C LYS A 4 2.67 14.28 -3.70
N ALA A 5 1.78 13.35 -4.08
CA ALA A 5 0.62 13.02 -3.27
C ALA A 5 1.05 12.44 -1.91
N ALA A 6 2.07 11.57 -1.93
CA ALA A 6 2.59 11.00 -0.70
C ALA A 6 3.19 12.07 0.21
N GLU A 7 3.87 13.06 -0.36
CA GLU A 7 4.42 14.16 0.42
C GLU A 7 3.32 14.97 1.09
N ASP A 8 2.24 15.26 0.36
CA ASP A 8 1.12 16.01 0.92
C ASP A 8 0.44 15.24 2.05
N PHE A 9 0.25 13.94 1.87
CA PHE A 9 -0.34 13.11 2.93
C PHE A 9 0.58 12.99 4.14
N THR A 10 1.89 12.97 3.93
CA THR A 10 2.85 12.93 5.02
C THR A 10 2.75 14.19 5.87
N LYS A 11 2.60 15.36 5.24
CA LYS A 11 2.41 16.61 5.98
C LYS A 11 1.12 16.57 6.80
N SER A 12 0.03 16.05 6.23
CA SER A 12 -1.23 15.90 6.95
C SER A 12 -1.09 14.98 8.16
N SER A 13 -0.31 13.91 8.02
CA SER A 13 -0.15 12.94 9.11
C SER A 13 0.67 13.47 10.28
N GLN A 14 1.33 14.61 10.12
CA GLN A 14 2.16 15.19 11.15
C GLN A 14 1.44 16.19 12.06
N VAL A 15 0.15 16.45 11.80
CA VAL A 15 -0.62 17.33 12.67
C VAL A 15 -0.94 16.65 13.99
N SER A 16 -1.17 17.45 15.05
CA SER A 16 -1.36 16.94 16.40
C SER A 16 -2.70 16.24 16.62
N ASN A 17 -3.70 16.50 15.79
CA ASN A 17 -5.01 15.86 15.91
C ASN A 17 -4.91 14.40 15.47
N LYS A 18 -5.22 13.48 16.40
CA LYS A 18 -5.11 12.04 16.12
C LYS A 18 -5.96 11.58 14.95
N GLN A 19 -7.17 12.12 14.82
CA GLN A 19 -8.04 11.75 13.71
C GLN A 19 -7.44 12.16 12.36
N LEU A 20 -6.90 13.36 12.28
CA LEU A 20 -6.28 13.84 11.05
C LEU A 20 -5.01 13.07 10.75
N LYS A 21 -4.24 12.76 11.79
CA LYS A 21 -3.02 11.96 11.62
C LYS A 21 -3.33 10.57 11.08
N ALA A 22 -4.30 9.89 11.70
CA ALA A 22 -4.70 8.56 11.25
C ALA A 22 -5.24 8.59 9.84
N ARG A 23 -6.03 9.61 9.51
CA ARG A 23 -6.60 9.77 8.17
C ARG A 23 -5.51 9.99 7.12
N GLY A 24 -4.50 10.81 7.45
CA GLY A 24 -3.36 11.03 6.56
C GLY A 24 -2.58 9.76 6.31
N LEU A 25 -2.33 8.97 7.38
CA LEU A 25 -1.63 7.71 7.26
C LEU A 25 -2.45 6.68 6.47
N LEU A 26 -3.76 6.65 6.69
CA LEU A 26 -4.65 5.78 5.91
C LEU A 26 -4.62 6.15 4.43
N SER A 27 -4.62 7.45 4.13
CA SER A 27 -4.56 7.92 2.75
C SER A 27 -3.24 7.52 2.08
N LEU A 28 -2.11 7.63 2.81
CA LEU A 28 -0.82 7.18 2.30
C LEU A 28 -0.85 5.68 2.01
N GLY A 29 -1.36 4.90 2.95
CA GLY A 29 -1.46 3.45 2.79
C GLY A 29 -2.28 3.09 1.56
N THR A 30 -3.44 3.74 1.41
CA THR A 30 -4.33 3.51 0.27
C THR A 30 -3.66 3.89 -1.04
N LEU A 31 -2.94 5.01 -1.06
CA LEU A 31 -2.24 5.46 -2.25
C LEU A 31 -1.21 4.43 -2.73
N TYR A 32 -0.38 3.94 -1.82
CA TYR A 32 0.63 2.95 -2.19
C TYR A 32 0.00 1.61 -2.54
N PHE A 33 -1.07 1.23 -1.85
CA PHE A 33 -1.80 0.01 -2.20
C PHE A 33 -2.35 0.09 -3.63
N ASN A 34 -2.99 1.20 -3.97
CA ASN A 34 -3.56 1.38 -5.30
C ASN A 34 -2.48 1.39 -6.37
N ASN A 35 -1.33 2.00 -6.09
CA ASN A 35 -0.23 2.01 -7.03
C ASN A 35 0.32 0.61 -7.28
N GLY A 36 0.50 -0.17 -6.21
CA GLY A 36 0.94 -1.56 -6.34
C GLY A 36 -0.03 -2.40 -7.15
N ALA A 37 -1.32 -2.24 -6.88
CA ALA A 37 -2.36 -2.96 -7.62
C ALA A 37 -2.34 -2.60 -9.11
N SER A 38 -2.12 -1.33 -9.42
CA SER A 38 -2.02 -0.86 -10.81
C SER A 38 -0.82 -1.48 -11.52
N ILE A 39 0.33 -1.55 -10.84
CA ILE A 39 1.53 -2.17 -11.39
C ILE A 39 1.27 -3.63 -11.74
N LEU A 40 0.65 -4.37 -10.82
CA LEU A 40 0.33 -5.79 -11.06
C LEU A 40 -0.64 -5.97 -12.22
N GLN A 41 -1.66 -5.12 -12.28
CA GLN A 41 -2.65 -5.19 -13.35
C GLN A 41 -1.99 -5.02 -14.70
N LYS A 42 -1.08 -4.07 -14.82
CA LYS A 42 -0.35 -3.81 -16.07
C LYS A 42 0.66 -4.91 -16.38
N ALA A 43 1.18 -5.57 -15.36
CA ALA A 43 2.19 -6.63 -15.55
C ALA A 43 1.56 -7.98 -15.89
N THR A 44 0.30 -8.19 -15.56
CA THR A 44 -0.36 -9.48 -15.75
C THR A 44 -0.16 -10.07 -17.17
N PRO A 45 -0.25 -9.30 -18.27
CA PRO A 45 -0.03 -9.86 -19.61
C PRO A 45 1.37 -10.44 -19.82
N TYR A 46 2.35 -10.06 -19.01
CA TYR A 46 3.72 -10.54 -19.14
C TYR A 46 3.99 -11.83 -18.35
N ALA A 47 3.02 -12.26 -17.55
CA ALA A 47 3.24 -13.40 -16.63
C ALA A 47 3.70 -14.67 -17.33
N THR A 48 3.24 -14.90 -18.57
CA THR A 48 3.59 -16.10 -19.34
C THR A 48 4.56 -15.81 -20.48
N SER A 49 4.48 -14.62 -21.10
CA SER A 49 5.28 -14.30 -22.28
C SER A 49 6.61 -13.65 -21.97
N GLU A 50 6.69 -12.88 -20.90
CA GLU A 50 7.91 -12.17 -20.51
C GLU A 50 8.08 -12.30 -19.00
N LYS A 51 8.43 -13.49 -18.56
CA LYS A 51 8.47 -13.84 -17.16
C LYS A 51 9.39 -12.95 -16.34
N GLU A 52 10.58 -12.62 -16.86
CA GLU A 52 11.53 -11.75 -16.14
C GLU A 52 10.96 -10.34 -15.93
N LYS A 53 10.28 -9.83 -16.97
CA LYS A 53 9.65 -8.53 -16.87
C LYS A 53 8.51 -8.54 -15.84
N TYR A 54 7.72 -9.61 -15.85
CA TYR A 54 6.65 -9.77 -14.87
C TYR A 54 7.21 -9.80 -13.45
N GLU A 55 8.28 -10.57 -13.21
CA GLU A 55 8.89 -10.66 -11.88
C GLU A 55 9.43 -9.33 -11.40
N ALA A 56 10.02 -8.54 -12.31
CA ALA A 56 10.52 -7.21 -11.97
C ALA A 56 9.37 -6.28 -11.54
N GLU A 57 8.27 -6.30 -12.29
CA GLU A 57 7.11 -5.47 -11.95
C GLU A 57 6.43 -5.95 -10.67
N LYS A 58 6.37 -7.26 -10.47
CA LYS A 58 5.82 -7.84 -9.25
C LYS A 58 6.62 -7.38 -8.03
N ALA A 59 7.93 -7.30 -8.14
CA ALA A 59 8.78 -6.81 -7.05
C ALA A 59 8.48 -5.35 -6.72
N LYS A 60 8.23 -4.52 -7.74
CA LYS A 60 7.85 -3.13 -7.52
C LYS A 60 6.51 -3.02 -6.81
N ALA A 61 5.54 -3.83 -7.24
CA ALA A 61 4.22 -3.84 -6.61
C ALA A 61 4.32 -4.27 -5.15
N LEU A 62 5.13 -5.30 -4.88
CA LEU A 62 5.33 -5.78 -3.52
C LEU A 62 5.94 -4.70 -2.63
N ALA A 63 6.90 -3.94 -3.16
CA ALA A 63 7.50 -2.83 -2.41
C ALA A 63 6.45 -1.79 -2.03
N ASP A 64 5.55 -1.46 -2.95
CA ASP A 64 4.47 -0.51 -2.68
C ASP A 64 3.48 -1.07 -1.64
N PHE A 65 3.14 -2.35 -1.74
CA PHE A 65 2.26 -2.99 -0.76
C PHE A 65 2.89 -2.99 0.63
N LYS A 66 4.20 -3.18 0.72
CA LYS A 66 4.89 -3.14 2.02
C LYS A 66 4.90 -1.74 2.61
N LYS A 67 5.05 -0.71 1.77
CA LYS A 67 4.92 0.67 2.23
C LYS A 67 3.51 0.96 2.73
N ALA A 68 2.51 0.47 2.00
CA ALA A 68 1.12 0.61 2.41
C ALA A 68 0.90 -0.04 3.77
N GLN A 69 1.43 -1.24 3.95
CA GLN A 69 1.32 -1.98 5.21
C GLN A 69 1.92 -1.20 6.37
N ASP A 70 3.08 -0.58 6.15
CA ASP A 70 3.76 0.19 7.18
C ASP A 70 2.96 1.43 7.59
N TYR A 71 2.45 2.18 6.61
CA TYR A 71 1.62 3.36 6.92
C TYR A 71 0.34 2.97 7.63
N LEU A 72 -0.27 1.87 7.23
CA LEU A 72 -1.50 1.39 7.88
C LEU A 72 -1.23 0.93 9.31
N LYS A 73 -0.07 0.33 9.55
CA LYS A 73 0.33 -0.05 10.89
C LYS A 73 0.46 1.18 11.78
N GLN A 74 1.05 2.25 11.24
CA GLN A 74 1.15 3.51 11.96
C GLN A 74 -0.23 4.10 12.24
N ALA A 75 -1.13 4.04 11.26
CA ALA A 75 -2.49 4.52 11.45
C ALA A 75 -3.22 3.74 12.54
N ALA A 76 -3.03 2.42 12.57
CA ALA A 76 -3.63 1.57 13.60
C ALA A 76 -3.07 1.88 14.98
N THR A 77 -1.82 2.30 15.07
CA THR A 77 -1.22 2.71 16.34
C THR A 77 -1.86 3.99 16.85
N VAL A 78 -2.20 4.91 15.94
CA VAL A 78 -2.85 6.19 16.31
C VAL A 78 -4.32 5.96 16.67
N GLU A 79 -5.03 5.17 15.88
CA GLU A 79 -6.45 4.87 16.11
C GLU A 79 -6.71 3.36 16.01
N PRO A 80 -6.47 2.60 17.10
CA PRO A 80 -6.59 1.13 17.06
C PRO A 80 -7.98 0.62 16.72
N THR A 81 -9.02 1.41 16.93
CA THR A 81 -10.41 0.99 16.68
C THR A 81 -10.95 1.46 15.33
N ASN A 82 -10.13 2.10 14.52
CA ASN A 82 -10.58 2.61 13.21
C ASN A 82 -10.85 1.46 12.24
N GLU A 83 -12.11 1.26 11.90
CA GLU A 83 -12.52 0.14 11.04
C GLU A 83 -11.99 0.28 9.62
N ALA A 84 -11.91 1.49 9.09
CA ALA A 84 -11.36 1.72 7.74
C ALA A 84 -9.90 1.29 7.67
N VAL A 85 -9.13 1.57 8.72
CA VAL A 85 -7.73 1.15 8.79
C VAL A 85 -7.62 -0.37 8.82
N LYS A 86 -8.42 -1.02 9.66
CA LYS A 86 -8.43 -2.48 9.78
C LYS A 86 -8.79 -3.15 8.45
N GLU A 87 -9.80 -2.64 7.78
CA GLU A 87 -10.25 -3.21 6.50
C GLU A 87 -9.18 -3.05 5.43
N THR A 88 -8.55 -1.89 5.36
CA THR A 88 -7.49 -1.66 4.38
C THR A 88 -6.26 -2.51 4.70
N GLN A 89 -5.92 -2.69 5.98
CA GLN A 89 -4.84 -3.60 6.37
C GLN A 89 -5.10 -5.02 5.88
N LYS A 90 -6.35 -5.48 6.01
CA LYS A 90 -6.74 -6.79 5.54
C LYS A 90 -6.56 -6.91 4.03
N GLN A 91 -7.01 -5.90 3.28
CA GLN A 91 -6.88 -5.90 1.83
C GLN A 91 -5.41 -5.95 1.39
N VAL A 92 -4.54 -5.19 2.05
CA VAL A 92 -3.12 -5.17 1.74
C VAL A 92 -2.48 -6.53 2.04
N ALA A 93 -2.81 -7.13 3.18
CA ALA A 93 -2.30 -8.44 3.55
C ALA A 93 -2.70 -9.50 2.52
N GLU A 94 -3.95 -9.45 2.07
CA GLU A 94 -4.46 -10.38 1.06
C GLU A 94 -3.77 -10.19 -0.29
N ALA A 95 -3.38 -8.95 -0.61
CA ALA A 95 -2.66 -8.67 -1.85
C ALA A 95 -1.21 -9.15 -1.79
N ILE A 96 -0.58 -9.05 -0.62
CA ILE A 96 0.81 -9.48 -0.44
C ILE A 96 0.96 -10.99 -0.46
N ALA A 97 0.03 -11.71 0.17
CA ALA A 97 0.15 -13.16 0.36
C ALA A 97 0.53 -13.93 -0.90
N PRO A 98 -0.17 -13.78 -2.05
CA PRO A 98 0.19 -14.53 -3.24
C PRO A 98 1.52 -14.12 -3.86
N LEU A 99 2.03 -12.94 -3.53
CA LEU A 99 3.29 -12.45 -4.09
C LEU A 99 4.50 -13.00 -3.37
N VAL A 100 4.36 -13.37 -2.10
CA VAL A 100 5.47 -13.89 -1.29
C VAL A 100 5.37 -15.39 -1.07
N GLU A 101 4.25 -16.00 -1.40
CA GLU A 101 4.04 -17.44 -1.25
C GLU A 101 4.87 -18.19 -2.27
N LYS A 102 5.55 -19.24 -1.82
CA LYS A 102 6.37 -20.07 -2.70
C LYS A 102 5.76 -21.46 -2.81
N LYS A 103 5.82 -21.98 -4.00
CA LYS A 103 5.36 -23.34 -4.26
C LYS A 103 6.50 -24.31 -4.09
#